data_09070fc9ff1e411401f06c66c9f97067
#
_entry.id   09070fc9ff1e411401f06c66c9f97067
#
_cell.length_a   1.000
_cell.length_b   1.000
_cell.length_c   1.000
_cell.angle_alpha   90.00
_cell.angle_beta   90.00
_cell.angle_gamma   90.00
#
_symmetry.space_group_name_H-M   'P 1'
#
loop_
_entity.id
_entity.type
_entity.pdbx_description
1 polymer ?
#
loop_
_entity_poly.entity_id
_entity_poly.type
_entity_poly.pdbx_seq_one_letter_code
_entity_poly.pdbx_strand_id
1 'polypeptide(L)'
;DVAPTGELRVVDYKTGKAPPEARALAEFKAMFQMKFYAVALLRSRGVLPARLRLLYLADSQVLDYTPDLDELLRFEKTLMAIWKAIQSAGATGDFRPSPSRLCDWCAHHAHCPVFGGTPPPYPGWPEVFDDGDPDTVLQVAEPAA
;
A
#
# COMPACT_ATOMS: atom_id res chain seq x y z
N ASP A 1 16.89 -8.57 -1.22
CA ASP A 1 18.24 -8.96 -1.65
C ASP A 1 19.19 -7.75 -1.62
N VAL A 2 20.44 -8.04 -1.34
CA VAL A 2 21.53 -7.06 -1.43
C VAL A 2 22.54 -7.57 -2.45
N ALA A 3 22.85 -6.78 -3.44
CA ALA A 3 23.89 -7.12 -4.40
C ALA A 3 25.29 -7.04 -3.75
N PRO A 4 26.32 -7.71 -4.29
CA PRO A 4 27.70 -7.56 -3.80
C PRO A 4 28.20 -6.11 -3.82
N THR A 5 27.62 -5.27 -4.67
CA THR A 5 27.88 -3.83 -4.78
C THR A 5 27.19 -2.99 -3.67
N GLY A 6 26.36 -3.62 -2.83
CA GLY A 6 25.57 -2.96 -1.79
C GLY A 6 24.20 -2.46 -2.23
N GLU A 7 23.86 -2.56 -3.51
CA GLU A 7 22.55 -2.15 -4.03
C GLU A 7 21.42 -3.03 -3.50
N LEU A 8 20.31 -2.41 -3.11
CA LEU A 8 19.12 -3.13 -2.63
C LEU A 8 18.18 -3.44 -3.79
N ARG A 9 17.67 -4.66 -3.77
CA ARG A 9 16.54 -5.09 -4.60
C ARG A 9 15.42 -5.62 -3.71
N VAL A 10 14.20 -5.10 -3.90
CA VAL A 10 13.00 -5.65 -3.28
C VAL A 10 12.44 -6.74 -4.19
N VAL A 11 12.18 -7.91 -3.64
CA VAL A 11 11.59 -9.05 -4.36
C VAL A 11 10.33 -9.49 -3.63
N ASP A 12 9.24 -9.62 -4.38
CA ASP A 12 7.98 -10.16 -3.87
C ASP A 12 7.55 -11.37 -4.72
N TYR A 13 7.16 -12.44 -4.06
CA TYR A 13 6.76 -13.71 -4.69
C TYR A 13 5.24 -13.82 -4.74
N LYS A 14 4.70 -13.98 -5.94
CA LYS A 14 3.28 -14.20 -6.18
C LYS A 14 3.03 -15.65 -6.56
N THR A 15 2.17 -16.35 -5.81
CA THR A 15 1.85 -17.77 -6.07
C THR A 15 0.98 -17.97 -7.31
N GLY A 16 0.28 -16.92 -7.78
CA GLY A 16 -0.54 -16.94 -8.98
C GLY A 16 0.26 -16.75 -10.27
N LYS A 17 -0.46 -16.69 -11.39
CA LYS A 17 0.07 -16.30 -12.69
C LYS A 17 0.19 -14.80 -12.81
N ALA A 18 1.14 -14.34 -13.63
CA ALA A 18 1.21 -12.93 -14.01
C ALA A 18 -0.12 -12.47 -14.65
N PRO A 19 -0.59 -11.25 -14.33
CA PRO A 19 -1.76 -10.72 -15.02
C PRO A 19 -1.45 -10.57 -16.52
N PRO A 20 -2.41 -10.89 -17.41
CA PRO A 20 -2.24 -10.61 -18.83
C PRO A 20 -1.92 -9.12 -19.02
N GLU A 21 -1.06 -8.80 -20.01
CA GLU A 21 -0.62 -7.42 -20.30
C GLU A 21 -1.81 -6.44 -20.51
N ALA A 22 -2.97 -6.94 -20.92
CA ALA A 22 -4.19 -6.17 -21.06
C ALA A 22 -4.85 -5.74 -19.73
N ARG A 23 -4.34 -6.19 -18.57
CA ARG A 23 -4.90 -5.85 -17.25
C ARG A 23 -4.05 -4.80 -16.52
N ALA A 24 -3.96 -3.61 -17.07
CA ALA A 24 -3.29 -2.45 -16.47
C ALA A 24 -3.65 -2.22 -14.99
N LEU A 25 -4.88 -2.53 -14.58
CA LEU A 25 -5.32 -2.40 -13.19
C LEU A 25 -4.64 -3.40 -12.24
N ALA A 26 -4.39 -4.64 -12.69
CA ALA A 26 -3.71 -5.64 -11.86
C ALA A 26 -2.22 -5.33 -11.72
N GLU A 27 -1.60 -4.86 -12.80
CA GLU A 27 -0.22 -4.35 -12.80
C GLU A 27 -0.08 -3.11 -11.89
N PHE A 28 -1.01 -2.17 -11.99
CA PHE A 28 -1.05 -1.00 -11.11
C PHE A 28 -1.14 -1.38 -9.64
N LYS A 29 -2.00 -2.35 -9.26
CA LYS A 29 -2.11 -2.84 -7.88
C LYS A 29 -0.84 -3.51 -7.38
N ALA A 30 -0.20 -4.31 -8.23
CA ALA A 30 1.07 -4.97 -7.90
C ALA A 30 2.18 -3.93 -7.71
N MET A 31 2.26 -2.93 -8.58
CA MET A 31 3.24 -1.84 -8.46
C MET A 31 2.94 -0.93 -7.27
N PHE A 32 1.69 -0.72 -6.89
CA PHE A 32 1.34 0.04 -5.69
C PHE A 32 2.02 -0.55 -4.44
N GLN A 33 1.93 -1.87 -4.25
CA GLN A 33 2.57 -2.56 -3.14
C GLN A 33 4.09 -2.44 -3.18
N MET A 34 4.68 -2.58 -4.37
CA MET A 34 6.14 -2.49 -4.53
C MET A 34 6.66 -1.08 -4.27
N LYS A 35 5.95 -0.05 -4.73
CA LYS A 35 6.29 1.35 -4.44
C LYS A 35 6.15 1.66 -2.95
N PHE A 36 5.14 1.08 -2.28
CA PHE A 36 5.01 1.20 -0.83
C PHE A 36 6.25 0.65 -0.10
N TYR A 37 6.74 -0.53 -0.48
CA TYR A 37 7.96 -1.09 0.09
C TYR A 37 9.19 -0.21 -0.18
N ALA A 38 9.29 0.38 -1.38
CA ALA A 38 10.38 1.28 -1.73
C ALA A 38 10.35 2.56 -0.89
N VAL A 39 9.18 3.16 -0.68
CA VAL A 39 9.00 4.31 0.22
C VAL A 39 9.36 3.95 1.66
N ALA A 40 8.91 2.80 2.15
CA ALA A 40 9.23 2.35 3.50
C ALA A 40 10.74 2.18 3.72
N LEU A 41 11.48 1.62 2.74
CA LEU A 41 12.94 1.50 2.77
C LEU A 41 13.62 2.87 2.69
N LEU A 42 13.15 3.74 1.82
CA LEU A 42 13.67 5.10 1.70
C LEU A 42 13.54 5.86 3.02
N ARG A 43 12.39 5.74 3.70
CA ARG A 43 12.14 6.44 4.97
C ARG A 43 12.83 5.80 6.16
N SER A 44 12.89 4.47 6.23
CA SER A 44 13.48 3.77 7.38
C SER A 44 15.01 3.64 7.31
N ARG A 45 15.59 3.65 6.11
CA ARG A 45 17.02 3.39 5.90
C ARG A 45 17.74 4.43 5.05
N GLY A 46 17.04 5.42 4.50
CA GLY A 46 17.61 6.42 3.58
C GLY A 46 18.07 5.82 2.25
N VAL A 47 17.62 4.61 1.88
CA VAL A 47 18.10 3.89 0.70
C VAL A 47 17.02 3.77 -0.34
N LEU A 48 17.27 4.27 -1.54
CA LEU A 48 16.45 4.02 -2.72
C LEU A 48 16.80 2.63 -3.27
N PRO A 49 15.85 1.66 -3.34
CA PRO A 49 16.12 0.38 -3.97
C PRO A 49 16.47 0.56 -5.45
N ALA A 50 17.52 -0.14 -5.92
CA ALA A 50 17.90 -0.10 -7.34
C ALA A 50 16.87 -0.83 -8.22
N ARG A 51 16.11 -1.76 -7.66
CA ARG A 51 15.12 -2.56 -8.42
C ARG A 51 14.01 -3.11 -7.53
N LEU A 52 12.79 -3.12 -8.08
CA LEU A 52 11.63 -3.80 -7.52
C LEU A 52 11.27 -4.95 -8.46
N ARG A 53 11.15 -6.17 -7.93
CA ARG A 53 10.93 -7.39 -8.72
C ARG A 53 9.74 -8.18 -8.19
N LEU A 54 8.80 -8.51 -9.08
CA LEU A 54 7.73 -9.46 -8.83
C LEU A 54 8.05 -10.78 -9.55
N LEU A 55 8.00 -11.88 -8.82
CA LEU A 55 8.18 -13.22 -9.33
C LEU A 55 6.86 -13.98 -9.25
N TYR A 56 6.27 -14.31 -10.40
CA TYR A 56 5.06 -15.09 -10.51
C TYR A 56 5.42 -16.57 -10.64
N LEU A 57 5.20 -17.35 -9.58
CA LEU A 57 5.69 -18.72 -9.48
C LEU A 57 4.92 -19.71 -10.37
N ALA A 58 3.64 -19.42 -10.67
CA ALA A 58 2.81 -20.34 -11.45
C ALA A 58 3.16 -20.40 -12.95
N ASP A 59 3.78 -19.34 -13.48
CA ASP A 59 4.15 -19.24 -14.90
C ASP A 59 5.58 -18.73 -15.12
N SER A 60 6.36 -18.63 -14.03
CA SER A 60 7.76 -18.19 -14.02
C SER A 60 7.96 -16.80 -14.65
N GLN A 61 6.93 -15.96 -14.64
CA GLN A 61 7.03 -14.60 -15.16
C GLN A 61 7.72 -13.69 -14.14
N VAL A 62 8.49 -12.76 -14.67
CA VAL A 62 9.21 -11.74 -13.86
C VAL A 62 8.80 -10.36 -14.34
N LEU A 63 8.39 -9.53 -13.40
CA LEU A 63 8.13 -8.12 -13.65
C LEU A 63 9.15 -7.29 -12.88
N ASP A 64 9.99 -6.57 -13.60
CA ASP A 64 11.03 -5.69 -13.03
C ASP A 64 10.64 -4.23 -13.19
N TYR A 65 10.94 -3.45 -12.17
CA TYR A 65 10.72 -2.02 -12.16
C TYR A 65 11.90 -1.31 -11.47
N THR A 66 12.40 -0.24 -12.07
CA THR A 66 13.42 0.64 -11.47
C THR A 66 12.70 1.87 -10.90
N PRO A 67 12.68 2.05 -9.58
CA PRO A 67 12.01 3.20 -8.97
C PRO A 67 12.78 4.49 -9.25
N ASP A 68 12.04 5.54 -9.49
CA ASP A 68 12.50 6.92 -9.58
C ASP A 68 12.17 7.66 -8.29
N LEU A 69 13.10 8.48 -7.77
CA LEU A 69 12.93 9.17 -6.50
C LEU A 69 11.74 10.14 -6.54
N ASP A 70 11.61 10.93 -7.60
CA ASP A 70 10.53 11.92 -7.72
C ASP A 70 9.16 11.23 -7.81
N GLU A 71 9.12 10.08 -8.48
CA GLU A 71 7.92 9.25 -8.54
C GLU A 71 7.53 8.71 -7.16
N LEU A 72 8.49 8.20 -6.39
CA LEU A 72 8.25 7.72 -5.03
C LEU A 72 7.78 8.84 -4.09
N LEU A 73 8.35 10.04 -4.20
CA LEU A 73 7.90 11.19 -3.43
C LEU A 73 6.47 11.64 -3.78
N ARG A 74 6.08 11.56 -5.07
CA ARG A 74 4.68 11.77 -5.49
C ARG A 74 3.76 10.67 -4.97
N PHE A 75 4.22 9.43 -5.02
CA PHE A 75 3.47 8.28 -4.49
C PHE A 75 3.26 8.39 -2.98
N GLU A 76 4.27 8.82 -2.24
CA GLU A 76 4.17 9.06 -0.80
C GLU A 76 3.08 10.09 -0.45
N LYS A 77 2.98 11.20 -1.22
CA LYS A 77 1.88 12.16 -1.05
C LYS A 77 0.50 11.49 -1.20
N THR A 78 0.39 10.54 -2.12
CA THR A 78 -0.84 9.74 -2.30
C THR A 78 -1.10 8.87 -1.07
N LEU A 79 -0.07 8.22 -0.51
CA LEU A 79 -0.20 7.42 0.72
C LEU A 79 -0.66 8.29 1.89
N MET A 80 -0.08 9.49 2.05
CA MET A 80 -0.47 10.43 3.11
C MET A 80 -1.92 10.91 2.95
N ALA A 81 -2.37 11.14 1.72
CA ALA A 81 -3.77 11.50 1.45
C ALA A 81 -4.73 10.35 1.81
N ILE A 82 -4.35 9.10 1.49
CA ILE A 82 -5.12 7.91 1.87
C ILE A 82 -5.17 7.80 3.40
N TRP A 83 -4.05 7.99 4.08
CA TRP A 83 -3.98 7.94 5.53
C TRP A 83 -4.86 9.00 6.20
N LYS A 84 -4.81 10.25 5.73
CA LYS A 84 -5.69 11.33 6.20
C LYS A 84 -7.17 10.98 6.02
N ALA A 85 -7.54 10.36 4.90
CA ALA A 85 -8.91 9.91 4.68
C ALA A 85 -9.33 8.80 5.66
N ILE A 86 -8.42 7.86 5.97
CA ILE A 86 -8.64 6.80 6.97
C ILE A 86 -8.81 7.41 8.36
N GLN A 87 -7.93 8.34 8.77
CA GLN A 87 -8.03 9.03 10.05
C GLN A 87 -9.35 9.82 10.18
N SER A 88 -9.76 10.54 9.13
CA SER A 88 -11.03 11.26 9.10
C SER A 88 -12.23 10.33 9.24
N ALA A 89 -12.23 9.21 8.52
CA ALA A 89 -13.26 8.19 8.67
C ALA A 89 -13.27 7.58 10.08
N GLY A 90 -12.08 7.34 10.64
CA GLY A 90 -11.91 6.86 12.02
C GLY A 90 -12.47 7.84 13.05
N ALA A 91 -12.17 9.13 12.91
CA ALA A 91 -12.65 10.15 13.84
C ALA A 91 -14.18 10.31 13.82
N THR A 92 -14.81 10.15 12.65
CA THR A 92 -16.25 10.35 12.46
C THR A 92 -17.07 9.07 12.51
N GLY A 93 -16.45 7.89 12.38
CA GLY A 93 -17.14 6.61 12.19
C GLY A 93 -17.80 6.45 10.81
N ASP A 94 -17.52 7.33 9.84
CA ASP A 94 -18.09 7.28 8.49
C ASP A 94 -17.30 6.31 7.59
N PHE A 95 -17.54 5.01 7.78
CA PHE A 95 -16.99 3.95 6.94
C PHE A 95 -18.01 3.51 5.89
N ARG A 96 -17.95 4.10 4.71
CA ARG A 96 -18.91 3.82 3.63
C ARG A 96 -18.62 2.46 2.99
N PRO A 97 -19.62 1.58 2.90
CA PRO A 97 -19.45 0.31 2.22
C PRO A 97 -19.24 0.52 0.72
N SER A 98 -18.36 -0.29 0.13
CA SER A 98 -18.10 -0.30 -1.32
C SER A 98 -18.55 -1.63 -1.91
N PRO A 99 -19.77 -1.72 -2.46
CA PRO A 99 -20.29 -2.97 -3.02
C PRO A 99 -19.44 -3.48 -4.17
N SER A 100 -19.21 -4.79 -4.19
CA SER A 100 -18.47 -5.47 -5.22
C SER A 100 -18.96 -6.90 -5.41
N ARG A 101 -18.45 -7.61 -6.41
CA ARG A 101 -18.74 -9.04 -6.64
C ARG A 101 -18.36 -9.93 -5.44
N LEU A 102 -17.50 -9.46 -4.54
CA LEU A 102 -17.12 -10.19 -3.34
C LEU A 102 -18.19 -10.12 -2.24
N CYS A 103 -19.17 -9.23 -2.37
CA CYS A 103 -20.27 -9.14 -1.41
C CYS A 103 -21.08 -10.42 -1.32
N ASP A 104 -21.23 -11.18 -2.42
CA ASP A 104 -21.96 -12.45 -2.42
C ASP A 104 -21.34 -13.49 -1.46
N TRP A 105 -20.06 -13.33 -1.13
CA TRP A 105 -19.29 -14.20 -0.22
C TRP A 105 -19.09 -13.58 1.17
N CYS A 106 -19.64 -12.40 1.41
CA CYS A 106 -19.41 -11.66 2.64
C CYS A 106 -20.26 -12.19 3.79
N ALA A 107 -19.64 -12.60 4.89
CA ALA A 107 -20.36 -13.06 6.09
C ALA A 107 -20.99 -11.92 6.91
N HIS A 108 -20.80 -10.65 6.52
CA HIS A 108 -21.23 -9.48 7.29
C HIS A 108 -22.49 -8.79 6.74
N HIS A 109 -23.31 -9.46 5.93
CA HIS A 109 -24.55 -8.89 5.38
C HIS A 109 -25.49 -8.35 6.47
N ALA A 110 -25.62 -9.05 7.59
CA ALA A 110 -26.47 -8.63 8.71
C ALA A 110 -26.07 -7.28 9.33
N HIS A 111 -24.84 -6.85 9.11
CA HIS A 111 -24.29 -5.58 9.62
C HIS A 111 -24.08 -4.55 8.52
N CYS A 112 -24.29 -4.91 7.26
CA CYS A 112 -24.00 -4.04 6.13
C CYS A 112 -25.23 -3.22 5.70
N PRO A 113 -25.16 -1.87 5.75
CA PRO A 113 -26.30 -1.01 5.38
C PRO A 113 -26.75 -1.19 3.92
N VAL A 114 -25.84 -1.58 3.01
CA VAL A 114 -26.19 -1.84 1.59
C VAL A 114 -27.17 -3.00 1.44
N PHE A 115 -27.13 -3.96 2.37
CA PHE A 115 -28.03 -5.12 2.39
C PHE A 115 -29.14 -4.98 3.44
N GLY A 116 -29.39 -3.75 3.92
CA GLY A 116 -30.41 -3.49 4.94
C GLY A 116 -30.03 -3.93 6.36
N GLY A 117 -28.75 -4.30 6.57
CA GLY A 117 -28.22 -4.65 7.88
C GLY A 117 -27.95 -3.42 8.75
N THR A 118 -27.83 -3.64 10.04
CA THR A 118 -27.51 -2.59 11.02
C THR A 118 -26.11 -2.82 11.56
N PRO A 119 -25.16 -1.91 11.32
CA PRO A 119 -23.81 -2.02 11.90
C PRO A 119 -23.87 -1.90 13.42
N PRO A 120 -22.97 -2.56 14.17
CA PRO A 120 -22.83 -2.32 15.59
C PRO A 120 -22.42 -0.86 15.86
N PRO A 121 -22.67 -0.34 17.08
CA PRO A 121 -22.20 0.99 17.46
C PRO A 121 -20.68 1.12 17.21
N TYR A 122 -20.29 2.23 16.63
CA TYR A 122 -18.86 2.49 16.39
C TYR A 122 -18.14 2.76 17.74
N PRO A 123 -17.10 1.98 18.09
CA PRO A 123 -16.43 2.10 19.39
C PRO A 123 -15.50 3.32 19.51
N GLY A 124 -15.33 4.09 18.43
CA GLY A 124 -14.37 5.18 18.34
C GLY A 124 -13.05 4.76 17.72
N TRP A 125 -12.20 5.72 17.39
CA TRP A 125 -10.86 5.51 16.87
C TRP A 125 -9.93 5.10 18.02
N PRO A 126 -9.12 4.03 17.89
CA PRO A 126 -8.19 3.64 18.93
C PRO A 126 -7.14 4.73 19.18
N GLU A 127 -6.90 5.10 20.43
CA GLU A 127 -5.90 6.11 20.82
C GLU A 127 -4.48 5.76 20.37
N VAL A 128 -4.21 4.46 20.16
CA VAL A 128 -2.89 3.94 19.72
C VAL A 128 -2.45 4.47 18.35
N PHE A 129 -3.37 5.02 17.56
CA PHE A 129 -3.08 5.61 16.24
C PHE A 129 -2.97 7.14 16.25
N ASP A 130 -2.95 7.76 17.42
CA ASP A 130 -2.61 9.18 17.57
C ASP A 130 -1.08 9.36 17.58
N ASP A 131 -0.42 8.75 16.60
CA ASP A 131 1.03 8.81 16.42
C ASP A 131 1.47 10.14 15.80
N GLY A 132 1.16 11.23 16.49
CA GLY A 132 1.80 12.51 16.22
C GLY A 132 1.48 13.11 14.83
N ASP A 133 1.77 14.39 14.71
CA ASP A 133 1.66 15.18 13.50
C ASP A 133 2.32 14.48 12.29
N PRO A 134 1.57 14.16 11.21
CA PRO A 134 2.14 13.56 10.00
C PRO A 134 3.29 14.38 9.39
N ASP A 135 3.38 15.67 9.70
CA ASP A 135 4.49 16.51 9.25
C ASP A 135 5.80 16.22 10.02
N THR A 136 5.73 15.59 11.20
CA THR A 136 6.91 15.18 11.98
C THR A 136 7.62 13.96 11.34
N VAL A 137 6.91 13.12 10.59
CA VAL A 137 7.46 11.95 9.91
C VAL A 137 8.31 12.33 8.69
N LEU A 138 8.16 13.55 8.20
CA LEU A 138 8.83 14.03 6.97
C LEU A 138 10.24 14.61 7.19
N GLN A 139 10.72 14.71 8.43
CA GLN A 139 12.09 15.13 8.72
C GLN A 139 13.06 13.96 8.54
N VAL A 140 13.33 13.59 7.30
CA VAL A 140 14.44 12.71 6.98
C VAL A 140 15.73 13.55 6.98
N ALA A 141 16.71 13.08 7.73
CA ALA A 141 18.06 13.60 7.65
C ALA A 141 18.49 13.62 6.16
N GLU A 142 18.99 14.78 5.70
CA GLU A 142 19.62 14.86 4.39
C GLU A 142 20.71 13.79 4.31
N PRO A 143 20.85 13.06 3.18
CA PRO A 143 21.93 12.12 3.03
C PRO A 143 23.25 12.90 3.17
N ALA A 144 24.09 12.43 4.09
CA ALA A 144 25.43 12.97 4.26
C ALA A 144 26.16 12.86 2.90
N ALA A 145 26.70 13.98 2.43
CA ALA A 145 27.47 14.12 1.19
C ALA A 145 28.75 13.27 1.21
#